data_027d8f4e461e3d18ff2eb611c9ea4f3e
#
_entry.id   027d8f4e461e3d18ff2eb611c9ea4f3e
#
_cell.length_a   1.000
_cell.length_b   1.000
_cell.length_c   1.000
_cell.angle_alpha   90.00
_cell.angle_beta   90.00
_cell.angle_gamma   90.00
#
_symmetry.space_group_name_H-M   'P 1'
#
loop_
_entity.id
_entity.type
_entity.pdbx_description
1 polymer ?
#
loop_
_entity_poly.entity_id
_entity_poly.type
_entity_poly.pdbx_seq_one_letter_code
_entity_poly.pdbx_strand_id
1 'polypeptide(L)'
;MSNDSTVAEVLAKDLAALGARRCFGLLGTANFKISHGLVQAGVELISARHEGNAASMGDAYAKATGELTLVSVHSGPGLTNAITGIAEAAKSRTPLLVLAGDVPTGNVKSNFYFDQAELVRSVGAVSERTYTPQSARSDLLRAVTRAMRDRQTVV
;
A
#
# COMPACT_ATOMS: atom_id res chain seq x y z
N MET A 1 13.81 7.56 -18.61
CA MET A 1 13.25 7.99 -17.31
C MET A 1 14.23 8.99 -16.74
N SER A 2 13.78 10.20 -16.37
CA SER A 2 14.66 11.20 -15.76
C SER A 2 15.23 10.64 -14.47
N ASN A 3 16.50 10.92 -14.19
CA ASN A 3 17.23 10.42 -13.02
C ASN A 3 16.70 10.98 -11.68
N ASP A 4 15.64 11.80 -11.72
CA ASP A 4 15.09 12.56 -10.59
C ASP A 4 13.73 12.02 -10.06
N SER A 5 13.20 10.91 -10.59
CA SER A 5 11.92 10.38 -10.13
C SER A 5 12.05 9.74 -8.75
N THR A 6 11.09 10.03 -7.87
CA THR A 6 11.00 9.36 -6.56
C THR A 6 10.30 8.00 -6.68
N VAL A 7 10.52 7.11 -5.69
CA VAL A 7 9.78 5.84 -5.58
C VAL A 7 8.27 6.06 -5.65
N ALA A 8 7.76 7.07 -4.92
CA ALA A 8 6.33 7.37 -4.88
C ALA A 8 5.74 7.73 -6.25
N GLU A 9 6.47 8.51 -7.05
CA GLU A 9 6.03 8.88 -8.41
C GLU A 9 6.02 7.69 -9.35
N VAL A 10 7.06 6.83 -9.30
CA VAL A 10 7.11 5.61 -10.12
C VAL A 10 5.95 4.67 -9.75
N LEU A 11 5.77 4.40 -8.47
CA LEU A 11 4.70 3.52 -8.00
C LEU A 11 3.32 4.05 -8.37
N ALA A 12 3.04 5.34 -8.16
CA ALA A 12 1.75 5.94 -8.47
C ALA A 12 1.38 5.82 -9.95
N LYS A 13 2.34 6.16 -10.83
CA LYS A 13 2.15 6.08 -12.28
C LYS A 13 1.93 4.63 -12.74
N ASP A 14 2.76 3.71 -12.27
CA ASP A 14 2.70 2.32 -12.70
C ASP A 14 1.46 1.61 -12.13
N LEU A 15 1.00 1.93 -10.91
CA LEU A 15 -0.25 1.41 -10.35
C LEU A 15 -1.47 1.82 -11.17
N ALA A 16 -1.56 3.10 -11.56
CA ALA A 16 -2.63 3.57 -12.44
C ALA A 16 -2.59 2.86 -13.80
N ALA A 17 -1.39 2.69 -14.39
CA ALA A 17 -1.21 1.97 -15.65
C ALA A 17 -1.57 0.48 -15.55
N LEU A 18 -1.37 -0.14 -14.38
CA LEU A 18 -1.76 -1.52 -14.10
C LEU A 18 -3.26 -1.68 -13.80
N GLY A 19 -4.02 -0.60 -13.84
CA GLY A 19 -5.47 -0.64 -13.75
C GLY A 19 -6.03 -0.34 -12.36
N ALA A 20 -5.22 0.10 -11.40
CA ALA A 20 -5.75 0.58 -10.14
C ALA A 20 -6.66 1.79 -10.38
N ARG A 21 -7.89 1.74 -9.84
CA ARG A 21 -8.90 2.79 -10.00
C ARG A 21 -9.21 3.49 -8.70
N ARG A 22 -9.10 2.81 -7.59
CA ARG A 22 -9.45 3.31 -6.26
C ARG A 22 -8.37 3.02 -5.23
N CYS A 23 -8.17 4.02 -4.37
CA CYS A 23 -7.32 3.94 -3.20
C CYS A 23 -8.09 4.41 -1.98
N PHE A 24 -8.21 3.59 -0.97
CA PHE A 24 -8.80 3.94 0.32
C PHE A 24 -7.69 4.34 1.28
N GLY A 25 -7.84 5.46 2.01
CA GLY A 25 -6.73 5.87 2.85
C GLY A 25 -7.02 6.98 3.83
N LEU A 26 -6.07 7.18 4.74
CA LEU A 26 -5.98 8.34 5.59
C LEU A 26 -4.63 9.00 5.35
N LEU A 27 -4.66 10.28 4.92
CA LEU A 27 -3.45 11.01 4.57
C LEU A 27 -2.63 11.36 5.80
N GLY A 28 -1.35 11.12 5.71
CA GLY A 28 -0.32 11.55 6.64
C GLY A 28 0.96 11.88 5.89
N THR A 29 1.96 12.40 6.57
CA THR A 29 3.20 12.87 5.92
C THR A 29 3.95 11.78 5.17
N ALA A 30 3.96 10.54 5.69
CA ALA A 30 4.72 9.45 5.09
C ALA A 30 4.08 8.88 3.81
N ASN A 31 2.75 8.98 3.65
CA ASN A 31 2.04 8.49 2.48
C ASN A 31 1.48 9.61 1.58
N PHE A 32 1.75 10.87 1.91
CA PHE A 32 1.23 12.00 1.13
C PHE A 32 1.66 11.96 -0.32
N LYS A 33 2.98 11.77 -0.57
CA LYS A 33 3.53 11.80 -1.94
C LYS A 33 2.94 10.72 -2.84
N ILE A 34 2.84 9.49 -2.34
CA ILE A 34 2.26 8.38 -3.11
C ILE A 34 0.76 8.61 -3.37
N SER A 35 0.01 9.02 -2.34
CA SER A 35 -1.43 9.28 -2.47
C SER A 35 -1.73 10.45 -3.41
N HIS A 36 -0.94 11.53 -3.34
CA HIS A 36 -1.04 12.65 -4.29
C HIS A 36 -0.72 12.20 -5.71
N GLY A 37 0.37 11.43 -5.89
CA GLY A 37 0.75 10.89 -7.20
C GLY A 37 -0.34 9.99 -7.81
N LEU A 38 -1.00 9.17 -7.00
CA LEU A 38 -2.14 8.34 -7.45
C LEU A 38 -3.30 9.20 -7.96
N VAL A 39 -3.67 10.26 -7.23
CA VAL A 39 -4.73 11.20 -7.68
C VAL A 39 -4.34 11.88 -9.00
N GLN A 40 -3.10 12.33 -9.13
CA GLN A 40 -2.60 12.93 -10.37
C GLN A 40 -2.60 11.93 -11.55
N ALA A 41 -2.44 10.65 -11.27
CA ALA A 41 -2.50 9.58 -12.26
C ALA A 41 -3.93 9.08 -12.55
N GLY A 42 -4.96 9.72 -11.95
CA GLY A 42 -6.38 9.41 -12.19
C GLY A 42 -6.97 8.33 -11.29
N VAL A 43 -6.28 7.93 -10.23
CA VAL A 43 -6.83 7.02 -9.21
C VAL A 43 -7.70 7.82 -8.23
N GLU A 44 -8.93 7.37 -8.02
CA GLU A 44 -9.85 7.98 -7.05
C GLU A 44 -9.39 7.68 -5.62
N LEU A 45 -9.09 8.73 -4.83
CA LEU A 45 -8.75 8.59 -3.43
C LEU A 45 -10.00 8.76 -2.56
N ILE A 46 -10.38 7.72 -1.86
CA ILE A 46 -11.51 7.69 -0.94
C ILE A 46 -10.96 7.82 0.48
N SER A 47 -11.16 8.98 1.08
CA SER A 47 -10.64 9.27 2.41
C SER A 47 -11.46 8.60 3.50
N ALA A 48 -10.76 7.93 4.42
CA ALA A 48 -11.32 7.41 5.66
C ALA A 48 -10.93 8.32 6.84
N ARG A 49 -11.59 8.15 7.99
CA ARG A 49 -11.27 8.85 9.22
C ARG A 49 -10.44 8.01 10.20
N HIS A 50 -10.14 6.77 9.80
CA HIS A 50 -9.30 5.83 10.54
C HIS A 50 -8.78 4.77 9.58
N GLU A 51 -7.53 4.34 9.73
CA GLU A 51 -6.88 3.40 8.82
C GLU A 51 -7.52 2.01 8.84
N GLY A 52 -8.06 1.60 9.98
CA GLY A 52 -8.87 0.37 10.07
C GLY A 52 -10.09 0.41 9.15
N ASN A 53 -10.75 1.56 9.05
CA ASN A 53 -11.86 1.74 8.11
C ASN A 53 -11.37 1.72 6.67
N ALA A 54 -10.24 2.38 6.38
CA ALA A 54 -9.65 2.35 5.04
C ALA A 54 -9.33 0.91 4.59
N ALA A 55 -8.71 0.11 5.47
CA ALA A 55 -8.41 -1.29 5.18
C ALA A 55 -9.69 -2.12 4.98
N SER A 56 -10.70 -1.95 5.83
CA SER A 56 -11.98 -2.66 5.70
C SER A 56 -12.75 -2.27 4.44
N MET A 57 -12.75 -0.98 4.06
CA MET A 57 -13.36 -0.51 2.82
C MET A 57 -12.64 -1.09 1.59
N GLY A 58 -11.29 -1.10 1.61
CA GLY A 58 -10.49 -1.69 0.56
C GLY A 58 -10.73 -3.19 0.42
N ASP A 59 -10.77 -3.92 1.53
CA ASP A 59 -11.07 -5.36 1.55
C ASP A 59 -12.47 -5.64 0.96
N ALA A 60 -13.48 -4.93 1.41
CA ALA A 60 -14.85 -5.09 0.93
C ALA A 60 -14.98 -4.77 -0.58
N TYR A 61 -14.34 -3.69 -1.03
CA TYR A 61 -14.35 -3.30 -2.42
C TYR A 61 -13.64 -4.34 -3.31
N ALA A 62 -12.46 -4.81 -2.91
CA ALA A 62 -11.73 -5.84 -3.64
C ALA A 62 -12.51 -7.16 -3.74
N LYS A 63 -13.19 -7.56 -2.65
CA LYS A 63 -14.08 -8.74 -2.65
C LYS A 63 -15.25 -8.60 -3.60
N ALA A 64 -15.87 -7.41 -3.64
CA ALA A 64 -17.05 -7.16 -4.46
C ALA A 64 -16.75 -7.02 -5.95
N THR A 65 -15.60 -6.43 -6.30
CA THR A 65 -15.28 -6.10 -7.70
C THR A 65 -14.25 -7.01 -8.34
N GLY A 66 -13.35 -7.58 -7.54
CA GLY A 66 -12.17 -8.30 -8.05
C GLY A 66 -11.10 -7.39 -8.67
N GLU A 67 -11.25 -6.07 -8.57
CA GLU A 67 -10.29 -5.09 -9.10
C GLU A 67 -9.04 -4.95 -8.23
N LEU A 68 -7.93 -4.52 -8.85
CA LEU A 68 -6.73 -4.12 -8.11
C LEU A 68 -7.07 -2.93 -7.20
N THR A 69 -7.19 -3.21 -5.92
CA THR A 69 -7.62 -2.24 -4.91
C THR A 69 -6.43 -1.83 -4.06
N LEU A 70 -6.33 -0.53 -3.83
CA LEU A 70 -5.25 0.07 -3.03
C LEU A 70 -5.77 0.55 -1.68
N VAL A 71 -4.93 0.39 -0.66
CA VAL A 71 -5.07 1.07 0.62
C VAL A 71 -3.80 1.87 0.88
N SER A 72 -3.90 3.11 1.32
CA SER A 72 -2.72 3.94 1.63
C SER A 72 -2.75 4.38 3.09
N VAL A 73 -1.69 4.04 3.84
CA VAL A 73 -1.57 4.32 5.26
C VAL A 73 -0.23 4.96 5.62
N HIS A 74 -0.22 5.74 6.68
CA HIS A 74 1.01 6.31 7.23
C HIS A 74 1.92 5.20 7.80
N SER A 75 3.21 5.49 7.91
CA SER A 75 4.17 4.65 8.64
C SER A 75 3.81 4.53 10.12
N GLY A 76 4.28 3.48 10.76
CA GLY A 76 4.10 3.30 12.19
C GLY A 76 2.62 3.12 12.57
N PRO A 77 2.05 4.06 13.35
CA PRO A 77 0.68 3.93 13.87
C PRO A 77 -0.39 3.81 12.78
N GLY A 78 -0.17 4.36 11.59
CA GLY A 78 -1.10 4.18 10.46
C GLY A 78 -1.21 2.72 10.04
N LEU A 79 -0.09 2.02 9.95
CA LEU A 79 -0.10 0.59 9.64
C LEU A 79 -0.68 -0.25 10.79
N THR A 80 -0.32 0.04 12.05
CA THR A 80 -0.87 -0.70 13.20
C THR A 80 -2.39 -0.52 13.34
N ASN A 81 -2.92 0.67 13.06
CA ASN A 81 -4.37 0.92 13.03
C ASN A 81 -5.08 0.12 11.92
N ALA A 82 -4.41 -0.15 10.80
CA ALA A 82 -4.97 -0.89 9.68
C ALA A 82 -4.92 -2.41 9.86
N ILE A 83 -4.18 -2.92 10.86
CA ILE A 83 -3.80 -4.35 10.94
C ILE A 83 -5.00 -5.29 11.02
N THR A 84 -6.09 -4.89 11.68
CA THR A 84 -7.31 -5.70 11.76
C THR A 84 -7.92 -5.95 10.39
N GLY A 85 -8.05 -4.90 9.57
CA GLY A 85 -8.56 -5.04 8.20
C GLY A 85 -7.59 -5.80 7.28
N ILE A 86 -6.28 -5.61 7.47
CA ILE A 86 -5.23 -6.36 6.74
C ILE A 86 -5.31 -7.85 7.10
N ALA A 87 -5.48 -8.19 8.39
CA ALA A 87 -5.62 -9.56 8.86
C ALA A 87 -6.86 -10.25 8.27
N GLU A 88 -7.99 -9.55 8.22
CA GLU A 88 -9.22 -10.04 7.59
C GLU A 88 -9.01 -10.29 6.10
N ALA A 89 -8.45 -9.32 5.39
CA ALA A 89 -8.15 -9.44 3.98
C ALA A 89 -7.20 -10.61 3.68
N ALA A 90 -6.14 -10.77 4.47
CA ALA A 90 -5.16 -11.85 4.33
C ALA A 90 -5.80 -13.23 4.53
N LYS A 91 -6.59 -13.41 5.59
CA LYS A 91 -7.31 -14.66 5.87
C LYS A 91 -8.34 -15.00 4.80
N SER A 92 -9.01 -14.00 4.26
CA SER A 92 -9.98 -14.14 3.18
C SER A 92 -9.35 -14.27 1.79
N ARG A 93 -8.02 -14.20 1.68
CA ARG A 93 -7.27 -14.21 0.41
C ARG A 93 -7.74 -13.12 -0.56
N THR A 94 -7.99 -11.94 -0.02
CA THR A 94 -8.42 -10.79 -0.80
C THR A 94 -7.23 -10.21 -1.57
N PRO A 95 -7.37 -9.93 -2.88
CA PRO A 95 -6.33 -9.30 -3.69
C PRO A 95 -6.22 -7.80 -3.35
N LEU A 96 -5.60 -7.49 -2.23
CA LEU A 96 -5.46 -6.14 -1.71
C LEU A 96 -3.99 -5.72 -1.69
N LEU A 97 -3.68 -4.51 -2.17
CA LEU A 97 -2.35 -3.93 -2.08
C LEU A 97 -2.37 -2.73 -1.13
N VAL A 98 -1.66 -2.86 -0.03
CA VAL A 98 -1.54 -1.81 0.99
C VAL A 98 -0.22 -1.07 0.81
N LEU A 99 -0.29 0.22 0.59
CA LEU A 99 0.84 1.13 0.46
C LEU A 99 1.13 1.74 1.83
N ALA A 100 2.00 1.11 2.58
CA ALA A 100 2.44 1.59 3.87
C ALA A 100 3.65 2.52 3.70
N GLY A 101 3.56 3.74 4.22
CA GLY A 101 4.73 4.61 4.34
C GLY A 101 5.79 3.94 5.20
N ASP A 102 7.04 4.36 5.01
CA ASP A 102 8.14 3.91 5.86
C ASP A 102 9.00 5.09 6.31
N VAL A 103 9.76 4.89 7.37
CA VAL A 103 10.74 5.88 7.81
C VAL A 103 11.93 5.91 6.83
N PRO A 104 12.62 7.05 6.69
CA PRO A 104 13.84 7.12 5.89
C PRO A 104 14.84 6.04 6.30
N THR A 105 15.48 5.41 5.32
CA THR A 105 16.47 4.35 5.55
C THR A 105 17.54 4.80 6.54
N GLY A 106 17.77 4.00 7.56
CA GLY A 106 18.72 4.28 8.63
C GLY A 106 18.17 5.11 9.80
N ASN A 107 16.97 5.67 9.71
CA ASN A 107 16.36 6.43 10.82
C ASN A 107 15.64 5.52 11.83
N VAL A 108 16.39 4.60 12.44
CA VAL A 108 15.90 3.63 13.43
C VAL A 108 15.46 4.26 14.77
N LYS A 109 15.79 5.54 14.97
CA LYS A 109 15.37 6.30 16.17
C LYS A 109 14.05 7.05 15.98
N SER A 110 13.41 6.95 14.82
CA SER A 110 12.10 7.56 14.58
C SER A 110 11.05 6.93 15.50
N ASN A 111 10.14 7.76 16.03
CA ASN A 111 8.98 7.28 16.79
C ASN A 111 8.03 6.40 15.96
N PHE A 112 8.17 6.44 14.64
CA PHE A 112 7.36 5.63 13.71
C PHE A 112 8.05 4.34 13.28
N TYR A 113 9.31 4.12 13.75
CA TYR A 113 10.08 2.95 13.35
C TYR A 113 9.67 1.72 14.16
N PHE A 114 9.34 0.66 13.47
CA PHE A 114 9.30 -0.72 13.95
C PHE A 114 9.39 -1.65 12.73
N ASP A 115 9.53 -2.94 12.94
CA ASP A 115 9.54 -3.91 11.82
C ASP A 115 8.13 -4.11 11.27
N GLN A 116 7.76 -3.26 10.30
CA GLN A 116 6.46 -3.33 9.62
C GLN A 116 6.30 -4.65 8.86
N ALA A 117 7.39 -5.19 8.33
CA ALA A 117 7.36 -6.45 7.59
C ALA A 117 7.02 -7.64 8.49
N GLU A 118 7.60 -7.70 9.70
CA GLU A 118 7.28 -8.73 10.67
C GLU A 118 5.83 -8.63 11.14
N LEU A 119 5.35 -7.43 11.43
CA LEU A 119 3.96 -7.20 11.83
C LEU A 119 2.98 -7.74 10.79
N VAL A 120 3.14 -7.40 9.52
CA VAL A 120 2.17 -7.83 8.50
C VAL A 120 2.24 -9.32 8.20
N ARG A 121 3.43 -9.92 8.26
CA ARG A 121 3.58 -11.38 8.14
C ARG A 121 2.90 -12.13 9.27
N SER A 122 2.92 -11.58 10.49
CA SER A 122 2.30 -12.23 11.66
C SER A 122 0.79 -12.41 11.51
N VAL A 123 0.13 -11.60 10.69
CA VAL A 123 -1.31 -11.73 10.38
C VAL A 123 -1.60 -12.41 9.04
N GLY A 124 -0.58 -12.93 8.37
CA GLY A 124 -0.72 -13.71 7.14
C GLY A 124 -0.65 -12.89 5.84
N ALA A 125 -0.36 -11.60 5.91
CA ALA A 125 -0.11 -10.79 4.73
C ALA A 125 1.33 -10.98 4.20
N VAL A 126 1.52 -10.72 2.92
CA VAL A 126 2.83 -10.73 2.28
C VAL A 126 3.47 -9.36 2.41
N SER A 127 4.73 -9.32 2.82
CA SER A 127 5.49 -8.08 2.85
C SER A 127 6.36 -7.96 1.60
N GLU A 128 6.23 -6.83 0.89
CA GLU A 128 7.09 -6.40 -0.21
C GLU A 128 7.66 -5.03 0.11
N ARG A 129 8.89 -4.75 -0.31
CA ARG A 129 9.52 -3.46 -0.02
C ARG A 129 10.23 -2.92 -1.25
N THR A 130 10.08 -1.63 -1.48
CA THR A 130 10.77 -0.89 -2.54
C THR A 130 11.79 0.06 -1.94
N TYR A 131 13.04 -0.03 -2.40
CA TYR A 131 14.14 0.77 -1.86
C TYR A 131 14.55 1.92 -2.78
N THR A 132 14.47 1.74 -4.08
CA THR A 132 14.97 2.71 -5.05
C THR A 132 13.98 2.92 -6.19
N PRO A 133 14.01 4.09 -6.86
CA PRO A 133 13.20 4.31 -8.06
C PRO A 133 13.51 3.33 -9.19
N GLN A 134 14.77 2.85 -9.26
CA GLN A 134 15.22 1.92 -10.30
C GLN A 134 14.61 0.52 -10.12
N SER A 135 14.45 0.06 -8.88
CA SER A 135 13.83 -1.24 -8.59
C SER A 135 12.30 -1.16 -8.47
N ALA A 136 11.74 0.05 -8.29
CA ALA A 136 10.33 0.27 -7.95
C ALA A 136 9.36 -0.48 -8.87
N ARG A 137 9.61 -0.43 -10.17
CA ARG A 137 8.74 -1.09 -11.15
C ARG A 137 8.76 -2.62 -11.03
N SER A 138 9.92 -3.22 -10.87
CA SER A 138 10.04 -4.68 -10.73
C SER A 138 9.46 -5.16 -9.40
N ASP A 139 9.68 -4.40 -8.32
CA ASP A 139 9.14 -4.70 -7.00
C ASP A 139 7.60 -4.60 -7.02
N LEU A 140 7.06 -3.55 -7.67
CA LEU A 140 5.63 -3.37 -7.84
C LEU A 140 4.98 -4.50 -8.65
N LEU A 141 5.57 -4.87 -9.79
CA LEU A 141 5.04 -5.95 -10.61
C LEU A 141 4.98 -7.27 -9.84
N ARG A 142 5.97 -7.56 -9.01
CA ARG A 142 5.97 -8.71 -8.12
C ARG A 142 4.84 -8.62 -7.09
N ALA A 143 4.67 -7.47 -6.43
CA ALA A 143 3.60 -7.23 -5.46
C ALA A 143 2.20 -7.37 -6.08
N VAL A 144 1.97 -6.75 -7.25
CA VAL A 144 0.69 -6.84 -7.96
C VAL A 144 0.41 -8.28 -8.44
N THR A 145 1.43 -8.99 -8.92
CA THR A 145 1.28 -10.40 -9.32
C THR A 145 0.85 -11.25 -8.12
N ARG A 146 1.47 -11.09 -6.96
CA ARG A 146 1.08 -11.77 -5.73
C ARG A 146 -0.35 -11.41 -5.31
N ALA A 147 -0.70 -10.13 -5.37
CA ALA A 147 -2.05 -9.70 -5.01
C ALA A 147 -3.10 -10.29 -5.95
N MET A 148 -2.95 -10.10 -7.24
CA MET A 148 -4.01 -10.39 -8.21
C MET A 148 -4.05 -11.86 -8.63
N ARG A 149 -2.87 -12.44 -8.95
CA ARG A 149 -2.78 -13.82 -9.44
C ARG A 149 -2.81 -14.84 -8.31
N ASP A 150 -2.02 -14.59 -7.26
CA ASP A 150 -1.88 -15.55 -6.16
C ASP A 150 -2.94 -15.32 -5.08
N ARG A 151 -3.77 -14.27 -5.24
CA ARG A 151 -4.85 -13.86 -4.32
C ARG A 151 -4.31 -13.71 -2.89
N GLN A 152 -3.37 -12.80 -2.74
CA GLN A 152 -2.75 -12.48 -1.46
C GLN A 152 -2.99 -11.00 -1.11
N THR A 153 -3.11 -10.71 0.17
CA THR A 153 -2.99 -9.34 0.65
C THR A 153 -1.51 -9.00 0.77
N VAL A 154 -1.06 -7.96 0.09
CA VAL A 154 0.34 -7.52 0.03
C VAL A 154 0.48 -6.14 0.67
N VAL A 155 1.51 -5.95 1.48
CA VAL A 155 1.84 -4.67 2.14
C VAL A 155 3.27 -4.27 1.83
#